data_43cf68bbcee4312db06724275837bb78
#
_entry.id   43cf68bbcee4312db06724275837bb78
#
_cell.length_a   1.000
_cell.length_b   1.000
_cell.length_c   1.000
_cell.angle_alpha   90.00
_cell.angle_beta   90.00
_cell.angle_gamma   90.00
#
_symmetry.space_group_name_H-M   'P 1'
#
loop_
_entity.id
_entity.type
_entity.pdbx_description
1 polymer ?
#
loop_
_entity_poly.entity_id
_entity_poly.type
_entity_poly.pdbx_seq_one_letter_code
_entity_poly.pdbx_strand_id
1 'polypeptide(L)'
;ERISIQQAQTSEALWVRDRDDRALAQRSGKRVFPPDAFPARSRLALSNGVALGVDWADACTAARRELAERDRVLRSFAGEIRPRALPHVPEALARALEPEYRYTAYALDAPAGEAEHVVTVCLWPRSLTNPLVHGFGAAADLKGAQARAEREALQRLAFLWGEALPEQAPDPSPTPDYHQEHYLFVPHHAQLLEWLEGNKPRPARQTVTLHADKLTFIDLTPAALSSSGLRVAKAVSPHARKLRFGAVRGIPHPIV
;
A
#
# COMPACT_ATOMS: atom_id res chain seq x y z
N GLU A 1 -11.84 2.19 9.84
CA GLU A 1 -10.44 1.89 10.22
C GLU A 1 -9.88 2.92 11.21
N ARG A 2 -9.95 4.22 10.93
CA ARG A 2 -9.37 5.27 11.79
C ARG A 2 -9.90 5.21 13.23
N ILE A 3 -11.21 5.07 13.42
CA ILE A 3 -11.85 4.95 14.74
C ILE A 3 -11.36 3.68 15.45
N SER A 4 -11.29 2.56 14.74
CA SER A 4 -10.80 1.28 15.26
C SER A 4 -9.37 1.38 15.75
N ILE A 5 -8.49 2.05 15.00
CA ILE A 5 -7.09 2.25 15.38
C ILE A 5 -6.97 3.13 16.62
N GLN A 6 -7.72 4.23 16.69
CA GLN A 6 -7.70 5.15 17.84
C GLN A 6 -8.14 4.45 19.13
N GLN A 7 -9.21 3.67 19.10
CA GLN A 7 -9.67 2.89 20.25
C GLN A 7 -8.67 1.80 20.64
N ALA A 8 -8.08 1.13 19.65
CA ALA A 8 -7.12 0.07 19.88
C ALA A 8 -5.81 0.57 20.51
N GLN A 9 -5.36 1.78 20.18
CA GLN A 9 -4.12 2.35 20.76
C GLN A 9 -4.18 2.50 22.29
N THR A 10 -5.36 2.79 22.83
CA THR A 10 -5.59 2.97 24.28
C THR A 10 -6.05 1.70 24.97
N SER A 11 -6.34 0.64 24.23
CA SER A 11 -6.81 -0.63 24.80
C SER A 11 -5.72 -1.32 25.61
N GLU A 12 -6.08 -1.82 26.78
CA GLU A 12 -5.19 -2.64 27.60
C GLU A 12 -5.02 -4.05 27.04
N ALA A 13 -6.06 -4.57 26.37
CA ALA A 13 -6.06 -5.91 25.81
C ALA A 13 -6.76 -5.95 24.44
N LEU A 14 -5.99 -6.30 23.41
CA LEU A 14 -6.47 -6.62 22.08
C LEU A 14 -6.32 -8.12 21.84
N TRP A 15 -7.34 -8.75 21.28
CA TRP A 15 -7.29 -10.17 20.96
C TRP A 15 -6.42 -10.43 19.73
N VAL A 16 -5.51 -11.38 19.89
CA VAL A 16 -4.81 -12.04 18.79
C VAL A 16 -5.63 -13.27 18.44
N ARG A 17 -6.04 -13.39 17.18
CA ARG A 17 -6.87 -14.51 16.69
C ARG A 17 -6.22 -15.19 15.50
N ASP A 18 -6.57 -16.45 15.28
CA ASP A 18 -6.27 -17.14 14.03
C ASP A 18 -7.32 -16.78 12.95
N ARG A 19 -7.18 -17.38 11.77
CA ARG A 19 -8.12 -17.15 10.65
C ARG A 19 -9.52 -17.72 10.89
N ASP A 20 -9.63 -18.68 11.80
CA ASP A 20 -10.89 -19.32 12.18
C ASP A 20 -11.55 -18.61 13.37
N ASP A 21 -11.15 -17.37 13.67
CA ASP A 21 -11.64 -16.53 14.76
C ASP A 21 -11.36 -17.06 16.18
N ARG A 22 -10.46 -18.04 16.33
CA ARG A 22 -10.09 -18.55 17.65
C ARG A 22 -9.13 -17.61 18.35
N ALA A 23 -9.43 -17.27 19.59
CA ALA A 23 -8.58 -16.45 20.42
C ALA A 23 -7.29 -17.21 20.78
N LEU A 24 -6.13 -16.64 20.46
CA LEU A 24 -4.81 -17.21 20.73
C LEU A 24 -4.13 -16.54 21.93
N ALA A 25 -4.22 -15.23 22.04
CA ALA A 25 -3.54 -14.44 23.06
C ALA A 25 -4.15 -13.04 23.16
N GLN A 26 -3.69 -12.25 24.14
CA GLN A 26 -3.96 -10.83 24.25
C GLN A 26 -2.68 -10.00 24.16
N ARG A 27 -2.77 -8.81 23.60
CA ARG A 27 -1.69 -7.81 23.55
C ARG A 27 -2.22 -6.43 23.86
N SER A 28 -1.44 -5.60 24.55
CA SER A 28 -1.82 -4.21 24.77
C SER A 28 -1.75 -3.41 23.48
N GLY A 29 -2.60 -2.40 23.35
CA GLY A 29 -2.60 -1.49 22.22
C GLY A 29 -1.26 -0.81 21.99
N LYS A 30 -0.55 -0.43 23.06
CA LYS A 30 0.81 0.14 22.98
C LYS A 30 1.84 -0.80 22.34
N ARG A 31 1.66 -2.11 22.49
CA ARG A 31 2.55 -3.10 21.86
C ARG A 31 2.22 -3.31 20.39
N VAL A 32 0.94 -3.21 20.03
CA VAL A 32 0.46 -3.32 18.64
C VAL A 32 0.77 -2.06 17.85
N PHE A 33 0.64 -0.90 18.49
CA PHE A 33 0.91 0.43 17.97
C PHE A 33 2.00 1.10 18.79
N PRO A 34 3.26 0.70 18.64
CA PRO A 34 4.35 1.26 19.42
C PRO A 34 4.51 2.76 19.13
N PRO A 35 4.95 3.55 20.14
CA PRO A 35 5.25 4.94 19.92
C PRO A 35 6.30 5.10 18.82
N ASP A 36 6.17 6.16 18.02
CA ASP A 36 7.10 6.43 16.95
C ASP A 36 8.41 6.99 17.51
N ALA A 37 9.53 6.37 17.11
CA ALA A 37 10.85 6.79 17.53
C ALA A 37 11.32 8.11 16.88
N PHE A 38 10.72 8.49 15.74
CA PHE A 38 11.15 9.65 14.94
C PHE A 38 9.97 10.48 14.39
N PRO A 39 9.00 10.91 15.24
CA PRO A 39 7.73 11.49 14.76
C PRO A 39 7.91 12.83 14.02
N ALA A 40 9.00 13.54 14.27
CA ALA A 40 9.28 14.83 13.63
C ALA A 40 9.81 14.71 12.18
N ARG A 41 10.43 13.58 11.84
CA ARG A 41 11.05 13.37 10.51
C ARG A 41 10.30 12.37 9.64
N SER A 42 9.70 11.39 10.28
CA SER A 42 8.91 10.37 9.59
C SER A 42 7.87 9.79 10.54
N ARG A 43 6.69 9.48 10.04
CA ARG A 43 5.58 8.93 10.81
C ARG A 43 5.25 7.51 10.39
N LEU A 44 5.17 6.60 11.36
CA LEU A 44 4.75 5.23 11.13
C LEU A 44 3.27 5.20 10.71
N ALA A 45 2.97 4.54 9.60
CA ALA A 45 1.59 4.30 9.17
C ALA A 45 0.94 3.23 10.07
N LEU A 46 0.04 3.64 10.93
CA LEU A 46 -0.65 2.75 11.88
C LEU A 46 -1.68 1.85 11.19
N SER A 47 -2.25 2.32 10.06
CA SER A 47 -3.22 1.58 9.24
C SER A 47 -2.61 0.48 8.39
N ASN A 48 -1.28 0.38 8.28
CA ASN A 48 -0.66 -0.65 7.46
C ASN A 48 -1.12 -2.07 7.87
N GLY A 49 -1.73 -2.80 6.93
CA GLY A 49 -2.31 -4.12 7.14
C GLY A 49 -3.62 -4.10 7.96
N VAL A 50 -4.38 -3.02 7.95
CA VAL A 50 -5.69 -2.91 8.62
C VAL A 50 -6.80 -2.91 7.59
N ALA A 51 -7.74 -3.84 7.71
CA ALA A 51 -8.89 -3.91 6.80
C ALA A 51 -10.19 -4.24 7.53
N LEU A 52 -11.28 -3.74 6.95
CA LEU A 52 -12.66 -4.07 7.28
C LEU A 52 -13.12 -5.24 6.39
N GLY A 53 -13.88 -6.16 6.96
CA GLY A 53 -14.52 -7.27 6.25
C GLY A 53 -15.96 -7.49 6.70
N VAL A 54 -16.72 -8.22 5.90
CA VAL A 54 -18.10 -8.63 6.22
C VAL A 54 -18.14 -9.71 7.32
N ASP A 55 -17.02 -10.38 7.51
CA ASP A 55 -16.75 -11.31 8.61
C ASP A 55 -15.25 -11.29 8.95
N TRP A 56 -14.85 -12.12 9.93
CA TRP A 56 -13.45 -12.19 10.35
C TRP A 56 -12.50 -12.75 9.27
N ALA A 57 -12.93 -13.77 8.54
CA ALA A 57 -12.11 -14.40 7.50
C ALA A 57 -11.86 -13.45 6.33
N ASP A 58 -12.89 -12.67 5.94
CA ASP A 58 -12.78 -11.62 4.91
C ASP A 58 -11.86 -10.48 5.38
N ALA A 59 -12.05 -9.98 6.61
CA ALA A 59 -11.18 -8.96 7.20
C ALA A 59 -9.71 -9.41 7.26
N CYS A 60 -9.44 -10.65 7.68
CA CYS A 60 -8.08 -11.22 7.68
C CYS A 60 -7.49 -11.29 6.27
N THR A 61 -8.30 -11.70 5.29
CA THR A 61 -7.86 -11.81 3.90
C THR A 61 -7.53 -10.45 3.31
N ALA A 62 -8.38 -9.45 3.55
CA ALA A 62 -8.16 -8.09 3.10
C ALA A 62 -6.93 -7.44 3.78
N ALA A 63 -6.80 -7.59 5.10
CA ALA A 63 -5.66 -7.08 5.87
C ALA A 63 -4.32 -7.71 5.42
N ARG A 64 -4.31 -9.01 5.14
CA ARG A 64 -3.14 -9.71 4.61
C ARG A 64 -2.75 -9.18 3.22
N ARG A 65 -3.73 -8.98 2.34
CA ARG A 65 -3.49 -8.45 0.98
C ARG A 65 -2.90 -7.06 1.04
N GLU A 66 -3.45 -6.18 1.85
CA GLU A 66 -2.92 -4.83 2.03
C GLU A 66 -1.48 -4.86 2.58
N LEU A 67 -1.20 -5.70 3.58
CA LEU A 67 0.16 -5.84 4.11
C LEU A 67 1.14 -6.35 3.05
N ALA A 68 0.73 -7.35 2.25
CA ALA A 68 1.55 -7.92 1.18
C ALA A 68 1.80 -6.89 0.06
N GLU A 69 0.79 -6.13 -0.32
CA GLU A 69 0.87 -5.06 -1.31
C GLU A 69 1.91 -4.02 -0.90
N ARG A 70 1.73 -3.45 0.28
CA ARG A 70 2.62 -2.39 0.79
C ARG A 70 4.03 -2.88 1.04
N ASP A 71 4.22 -4.07 1.60
CA ASP A 71 5.55 -4.67 1.76
C ASP A 71 6.25 -4.87 0.41
N ARG A 72 5.52 -5.35 -0.59
CA ARG A 72 6.05 -5.61 -1.92
C ARG A 72 6.45 -4.32 -2.63
N VAL A 73 5.62 -3.28 -2.56
CA VAL A 73 5.93 -1.96 -3.11
C VAL A 73 7.18 -1.39 -2.43
N LEU A 74 7.26 -1.43 -1.10
CA LEU A 74 8.41 -0.92 -0.35
C LEU A 74 9.70 -1.69 -0.65
N ARG A 75 9.63 -3.01 -0.82
CA ARG A 75 10.79 -3.83 -1.22
C ARG A 75 11.24 -3.51 -2.64
N SER A 76 10.30 -3.38 -3.55
CA SER A 76 10.59 -3.01 -4.93
C SER A 76 11.20 -1.61 -5.00
N PHE A 77 10.62 -0.65 -4.31
CA PHE A 77 11.13 0.72 -4.24
C PHE A 77 12.54 0.79 -3.61
N ALA A 78 12.82 -0.06 -2.62
CA ALA A 78 14.16 -0.24 -2.06
C ALA A 78 15.12 -1.01 -2.99
N GLY A 79 14.63 -1.55 -4.11
CA GLY A 79 15.40 -2.27 -5.13
C GLY A 79 15.65 -3.74 -4.85
N GLU A 80 14.91 -4.34 -3.94
CA GLU A 80 14.99 -5.79 -3.68
C GLU A 80 14.21 -6.61 -4.71
N ILE A 81 13.16 -6.01 -5.30
CA ILE A 81 12.31 -6.64 -6.31
C ILE A 81 12.29 -5.74 -7.53
N ARG A 82 12.55 -6.30 -8.71
CA ARG A 82 12.47 -5.55 -9.97
C ARG A 82 11.04 -5.54 -10.48
N PRO A 83 10.43 -4.38 -10.80
CA PRO A 83 9.17 -4.32 -11.51
C PRO A 83 9.29 -4.98 -12.89
N ARG A 84 8.31 -5.80 -13.25
CA ARG A 84 8.23 -6.46 -14.56
C ARG A 84 7.03 -5.93 -15.33
N ALA A 85 7.28 -5.27 -16.45
CA ALA A 85 6.22 -4.73 -17.30
C ALA A 85 5.21 -5.81 -17.72
N LEU A 86 3.93 -5.47 -17.66
CA LEU A 86 2.83 -6.29 -18.12
C LEU A 86 2.38 -5.79 -19.49
N PRO A 87 2.38 -6.66 -20.52
CA PRO A 87 2.03 -6.26 -21.89
C PRO A 87 0.53 -6.04 -22.08
N HIS A 88 -0.30 -6.62 -21.20
CA HIS A 88 -1.75 -6.55 -21.34
C HIS A 88 -2.30 -5.25 -20.79
N VAL A 89 -2.88 -4.45 -21.67
CA VAL A 89 -3.67 -3.27 -21.33
C VAL A 89 -5.13 -3.59 -21.67
N PRO A 90 -6.08 -3.37 -20.73
CA PRO A 90 -7.50 -3.54 -21.04
C PRO A 90 -7.90 -2.57 -22.16
N GLU A 91 -8.34 -3.11 -23.31
CA GLU A 91 -8.55 -2.34 -24.54
C GLU A 91 -9.53 -1.17 -24.35
N ALA A 92 -10.63 -1.40 -23.62
CA ALA A 92 -11.62 -0.36 -23.35
C ALA A 92 -11.02 0.79 -22.51
N LEU A 93 -10.22 0.46 -21.48
CA LEU A 93 -9.57 1.43 -20.62
C LEU A 93 -8.48 2.21 -21.38
N ALA A 94 -7.68 1.49 -22.19
CA ALA A 94 -6.66 2.12 -23.02
C ALA A 94 -7.27 3.15 -23.97
N ARG A 95 -8.33 2.78 -24.72
CA ARG A 95 -9.01 3.71 -25.62
C ARG A 95 -9.61 4.92 -24.92
N ALA A 96 -10.19 4.73 -23.73
CA ALA A 96 -10.77 5.83 -22.98
C ALA A 96 -9.72 6.82 -22.47
N LEU A 97 -8.52 6.35 -22.14
CA LEU A 97 -7.46 7.17 -21.56
C LEU A 97 -6.47 7.71 -22.61
N GLU A 98 -6.34 7.06 -23.78
CA GLU A 98 -5.30 7.33 -24.77
C GLU A 98 -5.13 8.81 -25.16
N PRO A 99 -6.17 9.63 -25.30
CA PRO A 99 -6.01 11.04 -25.63
C PRO A 99 -5.21 11.81 -24.58
N GLU A 100 -5.36 11.47 -23.30
CA GLU A 100 -4.83 12.23 -22.17
C GLU A 100 -3.70 11.52 -21.43
N TYR A 101 -3.66 10.17 -21.46
CA TYR A 101 -2.75 9.37 -20.67
C TYR A 101 -2.12 8.21 -21.45
N ARG A 102 -0.87 7.90 -21.09
CA ARG A 102 -0.22 6.62 -21.40
C ARG A 102 -0.41 5.69 -20.20
N TYR A 103 -1.06 4.57 -20.40
CA TYR A 103 -1.20 3.51 -19.40
C TYR A 103 0.02 2.60 -19.36
N THR A 104 0.50 2.24 -18.17
CA THR A 104 1.49 1.18 -17.96
C THR A 104 1.14 0.37 -16.71
N ALA A 105 1.47 -0.92 -16.74
CA ALA A 105 1.30 -1.81 -15.60
C ALA A 105 2.56 -2.64 -15.36
N TYR A 106 2.87 -2.89 -14.09
CA TYR A 106 4.05 -3.67 -13.69
C TYR A 106 3.68 -4.65 -12.59
N ALA A 107 4.07 -5.92 -12.76
CA ALA A 107 4.04 -6.88 -11.68
C ALA A 107 5.25 -6.69 -10.77
N LEU A 108 5.01 -6.71 -9.47
CA LEU A 108 6.03 -6.79 -8.44
C LEU A 108 6.09 -8.24 -8.00
N ASP A 109 6.92 -9.04 -8.67
CA ASP A 109 6.91 -10.49 -8.54
C ASP A 109 7.15 -10.96 -7.09
N ALA A 110 6.40 -11.98 -6.72
CA ALA A 110 6.46 -12.54 -5.37
C ALA A 110 7.75 -13.32 -5.15
N PRO A 111 8.37 -13.24 -3.97
CA PRO A 111 9.29 -14.27 -3.52
C PRO A 111 8.60 -15.64 -3.51
N ALA A 112 9.38 -16.70 -3.70
CA ALA A 112 8.85 -18.06 -3.67
C ALA A 112 8.07 -18.33 -2.38
N GLY A 113 6.85 -18.89 -2.50
CA GLY A 113 5.99 -19.25 -1.36
C GLY A 113 5.01 -18.15 -0.93
N GLU A 114 4.99 -16.98 -1.57
CA GLU A 114 3.94 -15.99 -1.34
C GLU A 114 2.78 -16.17 -2.33
N ALA A 115 1.55 -16.11 -1.80
CA ALA A 115 0.33 -16.40 -2.56
C ALA A 115 -0.24 -15.18 -3.30
N GLU A 116 0.07 -13.96 -2.86
CA GLU A 116 -0.47 -12.75 -3.46
C GLU A 116 0.37 -12.26 -4.63
N HIS A 117 -0.31 -11.97 -5.75
CA HIS A 117 0.23 -11.15 -6.83
C HIS A 117 0.06 -9.68 -6.47
N VAL A 118 1.08 -8.87 -6.74
CA VAL A 118 1.02 -7.41 -6.55
C VAL A 118 1.33 -6.72 -7.87
N VAL A 119 0.49 -5.76 -8.23
CA VAL A 119 0.62 -4.98 -9.46
C VAL A 119 0.59 -3.49 -9.11
N THR A 120 1.37 -2.70 -9.82
CA THR A 120 1.20 -1.25 -9.90
C THR A 120 0.76 -0.85 -11.29
N VAL A 121 -0.18 0.09 -11.37
CA VAL A 121 -0.63 0.73 -12.60
C VAL A 121 -0.28 2.20 -12.53
N CYS A 122 0.26 2.74 -13.60
CA CYS A 122 0.54 4.17 -13.74
C CYS A 122 -0.15 4.75 -14.97
N LEU A 123 -0.79 5.90 -14.77
CA LEU A 123 -1.37 6.73 -15.80
C LEU A 123 -0.47 7.96 -15.96
N TRP A 124 0.35 7.94 -17.01
CA TRP A 124 1.31 8.99 -17.33
C TRP A 124 0.62 10.07 -18.16
N PRO A 125 0.53 11.31 -17.68
CA PRO A 125 -0.13 12.37 -18.43
C PRO A 125 0.61 12.68 -19.73
N ARG A 126 -0.14 12.96 -20.81
CA ARG A 126 0.39 13.49 -22.05
C ARG A 126 0.50 15.02 -22.02
N SER A 127 -0.33 15.68 -21.22
CA SER A 127 -0.23 17.10 -20.91
C SER A 127 0.39 17.30 -19.53
N LEU A 128 1.26 18.31 -19.41
CA LEU A 128 1.86 18.69 -18.12
C LEU A 128 0.85 19.33 -17.15
N THR A 129 -0.36 19.61 -17.59
CA THR A 129 -1.46 20.12 -16.77
C THR A 129 -2.28 19.02 -16.10
N ASN A 130 -2.10 17.76 -16.52
CA ASN A 130 -2.81 16.63 -15.97
C ASN A 130 -1.98 15.92 -14.89
N PRO A 131 -2.59 15.40 -13.81
CA PRO A 131 -1.87 14.72 -12.74
C PRO A 131 -1.31 13.36 -13.20
N LEU A 132 -0.07 13.05 -12.81
CA LEU A 132 0.40 11.68 -12.79
C LEU A 132 -0.29 10.94 -11.67
N VAL A 133 -0.94 9.81 -11.98
CA VAL A 133 -1.56 8.97 -10.97
C VAL A 133 -1.07 7.52 -11.08
N HIS A 134 -1.05 6.86 -9.96
CA HIS A 134 -0.72 5.45 -9.86
C HIS A 134 -1.64 4.77 -8.84
N GLY A 135 -1.80 3.46 -8.98
CA GLY A 135 -2.53 2.63 -8.05
C GLY A 135 -1.80 1.31 -7.83
N PHE A 136 -2.08 0.70 -6.69
CA PHE A 136 -1.56 -0.60 -6.31
C PHE A 136 -2.71 -1.59 -6.13
N GLY A 137 -2.40 -2.88 -6.30
CA GLY A 137 -3.40 -3.90 -6.08
C GLY A 137 -2.77 -5.24 -5.77
N ALA A 138 -3.32 -5.91 -4.77
CA ALA A 138 -2.96 -7.28 -4.43
C ALA A 138 -4.16 -8.22 -4.58
N ALA A 139 -3.94 -9.41 -5.16
CA ALA A 139 -4.95 -10.46 -5.28
C ALA A 139 -4.30 -11.85 -5.39
N ALA A 140 -5.16 -12.89 -5.32
CA ALA A 140 -4.71 -14.28 -5.48
C ALA A 140 -4.24 -14.60 -6.92
N ASP A 141 -4.58 -13.78 -7.91
CA ASP A 141 -4.14 -13.91 -9.28
C ASP A 141 -3.74 -12.55 -9.87
N LEU A 142 -2.95 -12.61 -10.95
CA LEU A 142 -2.38 -11.43 -11.57
C LEU A 142 -3.43 -10.48 -12.17
N LYS A 143 -4.49 -11.04 -12.77
CA LYS A 143 -5.58 -10.27 -13.38
C LYS A 143 -6.37 -9.51 -12.32
N GLY A 144 -6.69 -10.15 -11.20
CA GLY A 144 -7.36 -9.53 -10.06
C GLY A 144 -6.51 -8.43 -9.40
N ALA A 145 -5.19 -8.65 -9.29
CA ALA A 145 -4.26 -7.64 -8.79
C ALA A 145 -4.22 -6.42 -9.70
N GLN A 146 -4.12 -6.63 -11.03
CA GLN A 146 -4.14 -5.55 -12.01
C GLN A 146 -5.46 -4.76 -11.95
N ALA A 147 -6.62 -5.43 -11.93
CA ALA A 147 -7.92 -4.77 -11.85
C ALA A 147 -8.10 -3.93 -10.57
N ARG A 148 -7.50 -4.34 -9.45
CA ARG A 148 -7.50 -3.53 -8.22
C ARG A 148 -6.61 -2.29 -8.35
N ALA A 149 -5.40 -2.44 -8.91
CA ALA A 149 -4.49 -1.33 -9.15
C ALA A 149 -5.10 -0.30 -10.13
N GLU A 150 -5.78 -0.76 -11.18
CA GLU A 150 -6.52 0.09 -12.13
C GLU A 150 -7.62 0.89 -11.43
N ARG A 151 -8.42 0.22 -10.59
CA ARG A 151 -9.49 0.88 -9.84
C ARG A 151 -8.95 1.97 -8.93
N GLU A 152 -7.87 1.70 -8.20
CA GLU A 152 -7.22 2.69 -7.34
C GLU A 152 -6.67 3.87 -8.15
N ALA A 153 -5.97 3.60 -9.25
CA ALA A 153 -5.46 4.66 -10.13
C ALA A 153 -6.60 5.53 -10.70
N LEU A 154 -7.73 4.92 -11.11
CA LEU A 154 -8.89 5.66 -11.62
C LEU A 154 -9.61 6.45 -10.51
N GLN A 155 -9.70 5.92 -9.30
CA GLN A 155 -10.25 6.66 -8.17
C GLN A 155 -9.38 7.88 -7.85
N ARG A 156 -8.07 7.73 -7.85
CA ARG A 156 -7.14 8.86 -7.65
C ARG A 156 -7.24 9.87 -8.78
N LEU A 157 -7.34 9.41 -10.03
CA LEU A 157 -7.56 10.31 -11.16
C LEU A 157 -8.84 11.12 -11.00
N ALA A 158 -9.93 10.48 -10.57
CA ALA A 158 -11.22 11.17 -10.36
C ALA A 158 -11.14 12.25 -9.27
N PHE A 159 -10.35 12.02 -8.20
CA PHE A 159 -10.14 13.02 -7.16
C PHE A 159 -9.23 14.17 -7.59
N LEU A 160 -8.26 13.90 -8.46
CA LEU A 160 -7.24 14.88 -8.87
C LEU A 160 -7.57 15.57 -10.20
N TRP A 161 -8.66 15.17 -10.84
CA TRP A 161 -9.06 15.75 -12.12
C TRP A 161 -9.44 17.22 -11.98
N GLY A 162 -8.71 18.08 -12.69
CA GLY A 162 -8.94 19.54 -12.64
C GLY A 162 -8.33 20.24 -11.43
N GLU A 163 -7.68 19.51 -10.52
CA GLU A 163 -6.92 20.14 -9.44
C GLU A 163 -5.63 20.76 -9.95
N ALA A 164 -5.24 21.89 -9.35
CA ALA A 164 -3.99 22.55 -9.67
C ALA A 164 -2.79 21.68 -9.25
N LEU A 165 -1.83 21.49 -10.16
CA LEU A 165 -0.61 20.78 -9.83
C LEU A 165 0.36 21.69 -9.06
N PRO A 166 1.22 21.12 -8.19
CA PRO A 166 2.24 21.88 -7.48
C PRO A 166 3.21 22.59 -8.48
N GLU A 167 3.38 23.88 -8.32
CA GLU A 167 4.36 24.67 -9.11
C GLU A 167 5.78 24.55 -8.57
N GLN A 168 5.92 24.13 -7.30
CA GLN A 168 7.18 23.95 -6.61
C GLN A 168 7.25 22.57 -5.94
N ALA A 169 8.46 22.07 -5.73
CA ALA A 169 8.65 20.84 -4.98
C ALA A 169 8.09 21.02 -3.55
N PRO A 170 7.27 20.07 -3.07
CA PRO A 170 6.70 20.18 -1.73
C PRO A 170 7.78 20.02 -0.66
N ASP A 171 7.62 20.74 0.43
CA ASP A 171 8.49 20.62 1.59
C ASP A 171 8.31 19.25 2.27
N PRO A 172 9.40 18.56 2.65
CA PRO A 172 9.32 17.27 3.30
C PRO A 172 8.49 17.32 4.59
N SER A 173 7.45 16.50 4.64
CA SER A 173 6.53 16.39 5.78
C SER A 173 6.25 14.92 6.11
N PRO A 174 6.05 14.53 7.40
CA PRO A 174 5.75 13.15 7.79
C PRO A 174 4.27 12.80 7.55
N THR A 175 3.75 13.10 6.36
CA THR A 175 2.34 12.91 5.98
C THR A 175 2.20 12.16 4.66
N PRO A 176 1.07 11.44 4.45
CA PRO A 176 0.74 10.88 3.14
C PRO A 176 0.66 11.95 2.05
N ASP A 177 0.12 13.14 2.38
CA ASP A 177 -0.07 14.24 1.45
C ASP A 177 1.26 14.67 0.82
N TYR A 178 2.34 14.77 1.62
CA TYR A 178 3.67 15.04 1.09
C TYR A 178 4.10 14.02 0.03
N HIS A 179 3.81 12.71 0.25
CA HIS A 179 4.14 11.67 -0.72
C HIS A 179 3.32 11.81 -2.01
N GLN A 180 2.04 12.20 -1.89
CA GLN A 180 1.19 12.46 -3.04
C GLN A 180 1.68 13.68 -3.83
N GLU A 181 1.86 14.82 -3.17
CA GLU A 181 2.31 16.07 -3.79
C GLU A 181 3.69 15.93 -4.45
N HIS A 182 4.58 15.13 -3.83
CA HIS A 182 5.89 14.84 -4.39
C HIS A 182 5.80 14.28 -5.82
N TYR A 183 4.88 13.36 -6.06
CA TYR A 183 4.70 12.74 -7.39
C TYR A 183 3.72 13.51 -8.29
N LEU A 184 2.99 14.49 -7.77
CA LEU A 184 2.23 15.44 -8.58
C LEU A 184 3.12 16.56 -9.16
N PHE A 185 4.25 16.85 -8.53
CA PHE A 185 5.23 17.79 -9.05
C PHE A 185 5.92 17.21 -10.28
N VAL A 186 5.66 17.81 -11.45
CA VAL A 186 6.06 17.27 -12.77
C VAL A 186 7.54 16.90 -12.87
N PRO A 187 8.52 17.69 -12.37
CA PRO A 187 9.93 17.30 -12.42
C PRO A 187 10.27 16.01 -11.69
N HIS A 188 9.43 15.54 -10.76
CA HIS A 188 9.65 14.31 -10.02
C HIS A 188 9.10 13.05 -10.72
N HIS A 189 8.36 13.18 -11.83
CA HIS A 189 7.83 12.03 -12.59
C HIS A 189 8.95 11.08 -13.03
N ALA A 190 10.13 11.62 -13.38
CA ALA A 190 11.28 10.81 -13.74
C ALA A 190 11.75 9.86 -12.64
N GLN A 191 11.52 10.19 -11.36
CA GLN A 191 11.91 9.34 -10.22
C GLN A 191 11.04 8.07 -10.16
N LEU A 192 9.74 8.19 -10.46
CA LEU A 192 8.83 7.06 -10.54
C LEU A 192 9.18 6.16 -11.73
N LEU A 193 9.50 6.77 -12.88
CA LEU A 193 9.93 6.06 -14.07
C LEU A 193 11.24 5.30 -13.84
N GLU A 194 12.21 5.92 -13.18
CA GLU A 194 13.48 5.29 -12.80
C GLU A 194 13.29 4.09 -11.88
N TRP A 195 12.32 4.15 -10.94
CA TRP A 195 11.96 2.98 -10.13
C TRP A 195 11.39 1.85 -10.97
N LEU A 196 10.46 2.15 -11.88
CA LEU A 196 9.70 1.14 -12.63
C LEU A 196 10.49 0.53 -13.80
N GLU A 197 11.25 1.35 -14.52
CA GLU A 197 11.93 0.98 -15.76
C GLU A 197 13.46 1.05 -15.68
N GLY A 198 14.00 1.63 -14.62
CA GLY A 198 15.44 1.79 -14.46
C GLY A 198 16.21 0.48 -14.38
N ASN A 199 17.39 0.45 -15.02
CA ASN A 199 18.23 -0.74 -15.14
C ASN A 199 19.33 -0.84 -14.07
N LYS A 200 19.27 -0.07 -13.00
CA LYS A 200 20.31 -0.11 -11.96
C LYS A 200 20.36 -1.51 -11.33
N PRO A 201 21.46 -2.26 -11.49
CA PRO A 201 21.63 -3.50 -10.78
C PRO A 201 21.69 -3.18 -9.27
N ARG A 202 20.82 -3.82 -8.51
CA ARG A 202 20.83 -3.71 -7.06
C ARG A 202 21.24 -5.06 -6.50
N PRO A 203 22.08 -5.10 -5.47
CA PRO A 203 22.52 -6.36 -4.89
C PRO A 203 21.29 -7.14 -4.41
N ALA A 204 21.16 -8.37 -4.86
CA ALA A 204 20.14 -9.29 -4.37
C ALA A 204 20.35 -9.51 -2.86
N ARG A 205 19.65 -8.75 -2.04
CA ARG A 205 19.51 -9.11 -0.62
C ARG A 205 18.55 -10.28 -0.55
N GLN A 206 18.85 -11.25 0.31
CA GLN A 206 17.92 -12.34 0.59
C GLN A 206 16.55 -11.75 0.90
N THR A 207 15.59 -11.99 0.02
CA THR A 207 14.23 -11.49 0.16
C THR A 207 13.57 -12.34 1.23
N VAL A 208 13.36 -11.78 2.41
CA VAL A 208 12.61 -12.46 3.47
C VAL A 208 11.14 -12.42 3.09
N THR A 209 10.53 -13.57 2.95
CA THR A 209 9.12 -13.71 2.58
C THR A 209 8.17 -13.37 3.73
N LEU A 210 7.00 -12.83 3.40
CA LEU A 210 5.86 -12.78 4.31
C LEU A 210 5.22 -14.17 4.37
N HIS A 211 5.84 -15.08 5.13
CA HIS A 211 5.27 -16.43 5.30
C HIS A 211 3.88 -16.35 5.91
N ALA A 212 2.90 -16.95 5.26
CA ALA A 212 1.51 -16.96 5.71
C ALA A 212 1.34 -17.56 7.11
N ASP A 213 2.17 -18.54 7.47
CA ASP A 213 2.24 -19.19 8.77
C ASP A 213 2.81 -18.31 9.90
N LYS A 214 3.49 -17.21 9.55
CA LYS A 214 4.04 -16.24 10.51
C LYS A 214 3.21 -14.97 10.65
N LEU A 215 2.08 -14.88 9.95
CA LEU A 215 1.14 -13.79 10.09
C LEU A 215 0.33 -13.94 11.38
N THR A 216 0.22 -12.84 12.09
CA THR A 216 -0.63 -12.73 13.28
C THR A 216 -1.76 -11.74 12.96
N PHE A 217 -2.99 -12.07 13.30
CA PHE A 217 -4.12 -11.17 13.15
C PHE A 217 -4.57 -10.64 14.51
N ILE A 218 -4.82 -9.34 14.57
CA ILE A 218 -5.27 -8.65 15.76
C ILE A 218 -6.66 -8.10 15.50
N ASP A 219 -7.59 -8.44 16.39
CA ASP A 219 -8.96 -7.95 16.33
C ASP A 219 -9.00 -6.49 16.78
N LEU A 220 -9.34 -5.60 15.86
CA LEU A 220 -9.52 -4.17 16.08
C LEU A 220 -11.00 -3.78 15.97
N THR A 221 -11.91 -4.74 15.98
CA THR A 221 -13.35 -4.50 15.81
C THR A 221 -13.89 -3.67 16.97
N PRO A 222 -14.37 -2.44 16.74
CA PRO A 222 -15.00 -1.66 17.80
C PRO A 222 -16.32 -2.30 18.24
N ALA A 223 -16.70 -2.11 19.48
CA ALA A 223 -17.96 -2.63 20.02
C ALA A 223 -19.18 -2.22 19.17
N ALA A 224 -19.18 -0.99 18.63
CA ALA A 224 -20.23 -0.48 17.77
C ALA A 224 -20.42 -1.26 16.46
N LEU A 225 -19.37 -1.92 15.94
CA LEU A 225 -19.44 -2.74 14.73
C LEU A 225 -19.72 -4.22 15.02
N SER A 226 -19.52 -4.67 16.24
CA SER A 226 -19.70 -6.09 16.60
C SER A 226 -21.11 -6.59 16.35
N SER A 227 -22.13 -5.73 16.54
CA SER A 227 -23.55 -6.08 16.33
C SER A 227 -23.95 -6.13 14.84
N SER A 228 -23.18 -5.50 13.95
CA SER A 228 -23.45 -5.50 12.50
C SER A 228 -22.85 -6.70 11.76
N GLY A 229 -22.09 -7.56 12.44
CA GLY A 229 -21.33 -8.64 11.84
C GLY A 229 -20.00 -8.21 11.20
N LEU A 230 -19.81 -6.92 10.98
CA LEU A 230 -18.55 -6.39 10.41
C LEU A 230 -17.37 -6.61 11.35
N ARG A 231 -16.21 -6.88 10.79
CA ARG A 231 -14.97 -7.12 11.52
C ARG A 231 -13.83 -6.24 10.99
N VAL A 232 -12.93 -5.85 11.90
CA VAL A 232 -11.71 -5.13 11.54
C VAL A 232 -10.51 -5.94 12.02
N ALA A 233 -9.68 -6.36 11.06
CA ALA A 233 -8.46 -7.11 11.35
C ALA A 233 -7.22 -6.27 11.05
N LYS A 234 -6.16 -6.47 11.85
CA LYS A 234 -4.81 -6.00 11.53
C LYS A 234 -3.90 -7.20 11.34
N ALA A 235 -3.38 -7.37 10.14
CA ALA A 235 -2.32 -8.32 9.86
C ALA A 235 -0.96 -7.75 10.30
N VAL A 236 -0.19 -8.56 11.01
CA VAL A 236 1.16 -8.20 11.49
C VAL A 236 2.14 -9.31 11.13
N SER A 237 3.28 -8.92 10.57
CA SER A 237 4.41 -9.81 10.33
C SER A 237 5.70 -9.16 10.85
N PRO A 238 6.57 -9.91 11.54
CA PRO A 238 7.89 -9.41 11.93
C PRO A 238 8.80 -9.14 10.73
N HIS A 239 8.46 -9.70 9.57
CA HIS A 239 9.24 -9.61 8.33
C HIS A 239 8.74 -8.52 7.39
N ALA A 240 7.54 -7.96 7.63
CA ALA A 240 7.00 -6.87 6.82
C ALA A 240 7.82 -5.59 7.01
N ARG A 241 8.06 -4.89 5.90
CA ARG A 241 8.63 -3.56 5.94
C ARG A 241 7.66 -2.59 6.60
N LYS A 242 8.19 -1.75 7.47
CA LYS A 242 7.40 -0.72 8.14
C LYS A 242 7.12 0.40 7.15
N LEU A 243 5.85 0.64 6.87
CA LEU A 243 5.41 1.80 6.10
C LEU A 243 5.57 3.07 6.94
N ARG A 244 6.32 4.05 6.44
CA ARG A 244 6.56 5.33 7.11
C ARG A 244 6.43 6.46 6.10
N PHE A 245 5.70 7.50 6.47
CA PHE A 245 5.61 8.74 5.69
C PHE A 245 6.68 9.74 6.13
N GLY A 246 7.15 10.56 5.19
CA GLY A 246 8.11 11.65 5.41
C GLY A 246 9.50 11.41 4.84
N ALA A 247 10.41 12.35 5.10
CA ALA A 247 11.77 12.32 4.60
C ALA A 247 12.64 11.30 5.36
N VAL A 248 12.47 10.03 5.05
CA VAL A 248 13.42 8.98 5.40
C VAL A 248 14.41 8.93 4.25
N ARG A 249 15.66 9.34 4.46
CA ARG A 249 16.79 9.35 3.50
C ARG A 249 16.43 8.99 2.05
N GLY A 250 16.30 9.98 1.18
CA GLY A 250 16.09 9.79 -0.26
C GLY A 250 14.69 10.20 -0.74
N ILE A 251 14.29 9.63 -1.85
CA ILE A 251 13.00 9.88 -2.50
C ILE A 251 11.89 9.20 -1.68
N PRO A 252 10.73 9.87 -1.40
CA PRO A 252 9.60 9.24 -0.73
C PRO A 252 9.03 8.09 -1.59
N HIS A 253 8.58 7.01 -0.94
CA HIS A 253 7.91 5.93 -1.65
C HIS A 253 6.53 6.38 -2.18
N PRO A 254 6.00 5.74 -3.25
CA PRO A 254 4.77 6.20 -3.90
C PRO A 254 3.46 5.79 -3.20
N ILE A 255 3.51 5.11 -2.05
CA ILE A 255 2.31 4.80 -1.26
C ILE A 255 1.81 6.07 -0.55
N VAL A 256 0.53 6.33 -0.62
CA VAL A 256 -0.17 7.46 0.01
C VAL A 256 -1.36 7.00 0.84
#